data_4931f0045cad8a0bc53e361b84876bf9
#
_entry.id   4931f0045cad8a0bc53e361b84876bf9
#
_cell.length_a   1.000
_cell.length_b   1.000
_cell.length_c   1.000
_cell.angle_alpha   90.00
_cell.angle_beta   90.00
_cell.angle_gamma   90.00
#
_symmetry.space_group_name_H-M   'P 1'
#
loop_
_entity.id
_entity.type
_entity.pdbx_description
1 polymer ?
#
loop_
_entity_poly.entity_id
_entity_poly.type
_entity_poly.pdbx_seq_one_letter_code
_entity_poly.pdbx_strand_id
1 'polypeptide(L)'
;VPKELFRFEKCQDGVNRLFIGSKRNNIGYLSIKIHRKFKEPKSIYIKKQNGRYTVSFAFDDGIDESGLNDQKAFFKVLSQYPQEDLERMTIGIDRGVVRPVQAGKECFDFTPEQKRNKRGKEKYLKRLQRQLSKQKKGSGRRNRTKKKIARTHEKIANIRKDFCHQTSRKLIDKPAVKVYVFEDLRTKNMTKSAKGTIENPGKSVRAKAGLNRVILDKGWHMIEAFTKYKAYRAGKVMFKIPAPYTSQECAACGHIHSDNRKSQELFLCLNCGNTDNADNNAQKVIKKRAIKLILDSGTELSKRGVLLDKGRGAKGKTHKPKGICAHGCETSKKKELGTIS
;
A
#
# COMPACT_ATOMS: atom_id res chain seq x y z
N VAL A 1 -18.00 7.80 15.65
CA VAL A 1 -18.76 8.58 16.63
C VAL A 1 -18.55 10.05 16.26
N PRO A 2 -19.60 10.81 15.88
CA PRO A 2 -19.54 12.23 15.60
C PRO A 2 -19.31 13.06 16.88
N LYS A 3 -18.97 14.35 16.71
CA LYS A 3 -18.53 15.24 17.80
C LYS A 3 -19.57 15.39 18.92
N GLU A 4 -20.82 15.40 18.60
CA GLU A 4 -21.94 15.58 19.53
C GLU A 4 -22.10 14.41 20.52
N LEU A 5 -21.51 13.25 20.21
CA LEU A 5 -21.64 12.02 20.96
C LEU A 5 -20.37 11.63 21.72
N PHE A 6 -19.42 12.50 21.85
CA PHE A 6 -18.24 12.28 22.71
C PHE A 6 -17.70 13.57 23.29
N ARG A 7 -17.02 13.46 24.43
CA ARG A 7 -16.25 14.55 25.04
C ARG A 7 -15.03 14.02 25.77
N PHE A 8 -14.00 14.85 25.82
CA PHE A 8 -12.79 14.54 26.59
C PHE A 8 -12.86 15.18 27.95
N GLU A 9 -12.56 14.44 28.99
CA GLU A 9 -12.46 14.92 30.33
C GLU A 9 -11.03 14.67 30.86
N LYS A 10 -10.40 15.73 31.36
CA LYS A 10 -9.14 15.62 32.09
C LYS A 10 -9.51 15.44 33.55
N CYS A 11 -9.14 14.32 34.13
CA CYS A 11 -9.35 14.10 35.57
C CYS A 11 -8.16 14.61 36.38
N GLN A 12 -8.41 14.94 37.62
CA GLN A 12 -7.38 15.41 38.58
C GLN A 12 -6.29 14.36 38.84
N ASP A 13 -6.61 13.09 38.63
CA ASP A 13 -5.70 11.93 38.74
C ASP A 13 -4.74 11.77 37.53
N GLY A 14 -4.76 12.71 36.58
CA GLY A 14 -3.95 12.64 35.34
C GLY A 14 -4.46 11.64 34.30
N VAL A 15 -5.55 10.95 34.57
CA VAL A 15 -6.16 9.99 33.63
C VAL A 15 -7.08 10.75 32.67
N ASN A 16 -6.82 10.59 31.38
CA ASN A 16 -7.71 11.15 30.37
C ASN A 16 -8.90 10.18 30.16
N ARG A 17 -10.10 10.70 30.29
CA ARG A 17 -11.34 9.95 30.06
C ARG A 17 -12.04 10.46 28.82
N LEU A 18 -12.56 9.51 28.04
CA LEU A 18 -13.39 9.74 26.87
C LEU A 18 -14.81 9.31 27.21
N PHE A 19 -15.72 10.25 27.36
CA PHE A 19 -17.14 9.97 27.47
C PHE A 19 -17.71 9.71 26.08
N ILE A 20 -18.57 8.69 25.98
CA ILE A 20 -19.30 8.36 24.76
C ILE A 20 -20.77 8.21 25.08
N GLY A 21 -21.59 8.95 24.37
CA GLY A 21 -23.03 8.89 24.51
C GLY A 21 -23.70 10.25 24.43
N SER A 22 -25.01 10.23 24.49
CA SER A 22 -25.87 11.40 24.62
C SER A 22 -26.57 11.35 25.99
N LYS A 23 -27.36 12.40 26.31
CA LYS A 23 -28.21 12.40 27.52
C LYS A 23 -29.17 11.20 27.57
N ARG A 24 -29.67 10.76 26.41
CA ARG A 24 -30.62 9.64 26.30
C ARG A 24 -29.96 8.27 26.19
N ASN A 25 -28.79 8.19 25.52
CA ASN A 25 -28.04 6.96 25.26
C ASN A 25 -26.62 7.09 25.78
N ASN A 26 -26.42 6.84 27.06
CA ASN A 26 -25.13 6.90 27.72
C ASN A 26 -24.42 5.53 27.62
N ILE A 27 -23.29 5.50 26.89
CA ILE A 27 -22.41 4.33 26.82
C ILE A 27 -21.40 4.32 27.99
N GLY A 28 -21.02 5.51 28.47
CA GLY A 28 -20.14 5.69 29.61
C GLY A 28 -18.73 6.17 29.27
N TYR A 29 -17.81 5.96 30.22
CA TYR A 29 -16.45 6.46 30.15
C TYR A 29 -15.46 5.39 29.73
N LEU A 30 -14.53 5.77 28.86
CA LEU A 30 -13.35 4.97 28.52
C LEU A 30 -12.09 5.70 28.99
N SER A 31 -11.27 5.02 29.79
CA SER A 31 -9.92 5.52 30.10
C SER A 31 -9.04 5.39 28.87
N ILE A 32 -8.44 6.48 28.43
CA ILE A 32 -7.59 6.51 27.24
C ILE A 32 -6.19 7.01 27.58
N LYS A 33 -5.19 6.40 26.95
CA LYS A 33 -3.80 6.85 27.02
C LYS A 33 -3.51 7.77 25.84
N ILE A 34 -3.27 9.05 26.14
CA ILE A 34 -2.94 10.07 25.14
C ILE A 34 -1.42 10.20 25.08
N HIS A 35 -0.86 10.06 23.87
CA HIS A 35 0.60 10.14 23.64
C HIS A 35 1.04 11.44 23.01
N ARG A 36 0.11 12.26 22.48
CA ARG A 36 0.39 13.47 21.72
C ARG A 36 -0.62 14.54 22.03
N LYS A 37 -0.19 15.80 21.98
CA LYS A 37 -1.12 16.93 21.93
C LYS A 37 -1.93 16.81 20.64
N PHE A 38 -3.22 17.09 20.70
CA PHE A 38 -4.12 17.07 19.55
C PHE A 38 -5.11 18.24 19.65
N LYS A 39 -5.58 18.69 18.48
CA LYS A 39 -6.70 19.62 18.37
C LYS A 39 -8.00 18.84 18.63
N GLU A 40 -9.08 19.55 18.92
CA GLU A 40 -10.38 18.91 19.10
C GLU A 40 -10.80 18.16 17.82
N PRO A 41 -11.06 16.84 17.88
CA PRO A 41 -11.40 16.06 16.69
C PRO A 41 -12.87 16.27 16.29
N LYS A 42 -13.13 16.27 14.97
CA LYS A 42 -14.51 16.29 14.42
C LYS A 42 -15.25 14.97 14.64
N SER A 43 -14.52 13.88 14.67
CA SER A 43 -15.08 12.56 14.95
C SER A 43 -14.02 11.60 15.52
N ILE A 44 -14.47 10.53 16.17
CA ILE A 44 -13.62 9.47 16.66
C ILE A 44 -14.03 8.11 16.10
N TYR A 45 -13.04 7.26 15.86
CA TYR A 45 -13.24 5.88 15.46
C TYR A 45 -12.72 4.95 16.55
N ILE A 46 -13.61 4.11 17.09
CA ILE A 46 -13.26 3.12 18.10
C ILE A 46 -13.17 1.76 17.45
N LYS A 47 -11.99 1.15 17.51
CA LYS A 47 -11.73 -0.16 16.94
C LYS A 47 -11.35 -1.16 18.03
N LYS A 48 -12.06 -2.29 18.07
CA LYS A 48 -11.65 -3.45 18.87
C LYS A 48 -10.86 -4.42 18.02
N GLN A 49 -9.62 -4.70 18.40
CA GLN A 49 -8.76 -5.65 17.70
C GLN A 49 -7.94 -6.45 18.69
N ASN A 50 -7.97 -7.77 18.59
CA ASN A 50 -7.19 -8.70 19.44
C ASN A 50 -7.41 -8.48 20.94
N GLY A 51 -8.64 -8.09 21.34
CA GLY A 51 -9.00 -7.80 22.72
C GLY A 51 -8.48 -6.46 23.26
N ARG A 52 -8.01 -5.56 22.37
CA ARG A 52 -7.62 -4.18 22.71
C ARG A 52 -8.54 -3.21 21.99
N TYR A 53 -8.83 -2.10 22.63
CA TYR A 53 -9.52 -0.98 22.01
C TYR A 53 -8.48 0.08 21.61
N THR A 54 -8.67 0.65 20.45
CA THR A 54 -7.91 1.82 19.98
C THR A 54 -8.89 2.88 19.56
N VAL A 55 -8.60 4.14 19.90
CA VAL A 55 -9.36 5.29 19.48
C VAL A 55 -8.50 6.05 18.48
N SER A 56 -9.07 6.33 17.31
CA SER A 56 -8.46 7.17 16.28
C SER A 56 -9.25 8.47 16.18
N PHE A 57 -8.56 9.58 16.15
CA PHE A 57 -9.15 10.90 16.04
C PHE A 57 -9.10 11.38 14.59
N ALA A 58 -10.21 11.88 14.07
CA ALA A 58 -10.28 12.52 12.78
C ALA A 58 -10.29 14.04 12.97
N PHE A 59 -9.33 14.70 12.36
CA PHE A 59 -9.19 16.15 12.33
C PHE A 59 -9.42 16.62 10.90
N ASP A 60 -9.90 17.84 10.78
CA ASP A 60 -9.75 18.60 9.56
C ASP A 60 -8.41 19.32 9.60
N ASP A 61 -7.55 19.01 8.65
CA ASP A 61 -6.25 19.67 8.49
C ASP A 61 -6.30 20.81 7.45
N GLY A 62 -7.48 21.06 6.89
CA GLY A 62 -7.71 22.11 5.89
C GLY A 62 -7.11 21.78 4.51
N ILE A 63 -6.60 20.56 4.31
CA ILE A 63 -6.03 20.14 3.04
C ILE A 63 -7.14 19.49 2.20
N ASP A 64 -7.43 20.11 1.06
CA ASP A 64 -8.30 19.49 0.07
C ASP A 64 -7.56 18.39 -0.68
N GLU A 65 -7.97 17.14 -0.49
CA GLU A 65 -7.43 15.97 -1.18
C GLU A 65 -8.22 15.61 -2.46
N SER A 66 -9.18 16.43 -2.90
CA SER A 66 -9.98 16.16 -4.11
C SER A 66 -9.10 16.01 -5.36
N GLY A 67 -8.04 16.82 -5.48
CA GLY A 67 -7.05 16.76 -6.55
C GLY A 67 -6.02 15.63 -6.46
N LEU A 68 -6.03 14.81 -5.39
CA LEU A 68 -5.02 13.75 -5.18
C LEU A 68 -4.91 12.73 -6.32
N ASN A 69 -6.00 12.53 -7.05
CA ASN A 69 -6.08 11.60 -8.17
C ASN A 69 -6.10 12.28 -9.53
N ASP A 70 -6.05 13.60 -9.58
CA ASP A 70 -6.09 14.35 -10.84
C ASP A 70 -4.71 14.36 -11.52
N GLN A 71 -4.40 13.28 -12.22
CA GLN A 71 -3.16 13.15 -12.98
C GLN A 71 -3.10 14.12 -14.17
N LYS A 72 -4.24 14.50 -14.73
CA LYS A 72 -4.29 15.40 -15.90
C LYS A 72 -3.83 16.80 -15.49
N ALA A 73 -4.34 17.32 -14.37
CA ALA A 73 -3.88 18.60 -13.82
C ALA A 73 -2.38 18.58 -13.51
N PHE A 74 -1.86 17.51 -12.92
CA PHE A 74 -0.43 17.36 -12.65
C PHE A 74 0.40 17.38 -13.93
N PHE A 75 0.01 16.63 -14.96
CA PHE A 75 0.75 16.57 -16.21
C PHE A 75 0.71 17.89 -16.96
N LYS A 76 -0.44 18.61 -16.95
CA LYS A 76 -0.55 19.94 -17.54
C LYS A 76 0.45 20.94 -16.94
N VAL A 77 0.65 20.87 -15.61
CA VAL A 77 1.63 21.73 -14.92
C VAL A 77 3.06 21.26 -15.23
N LEU A 78 3.32 19.95 -15.14
CA LEU A 78 4.66 19.40 -15.34
C LEU A 78 5.17 19.53 -16.76
N SER A 79 4.31 19.46 -17.77
CA SER A 79 4.71 19.61 -19.18
C SER A 79 5.23 21.01 -19.56
N GLN A 80 5.03 21.99 -18.67
CA GLN A 80 5.57 23.35 -18.85
C GLN A 80 7.04 23.49 -18.45
N TYR A 81 7.60 22.49 -17.76
CA TYR A 81 9.01 22.51 -17.35
C TYR A 81 9.92 21.99 -18.45
N PRO A 82 11.13 22.58 -18.60
CA PRO A 82 12.18 22.03 -19.46
C PRO A 82 12.53 20.58 -19.08
N GLN A 83 12.96 19.80 -20.07
CA GLN A 83 13.34 18.39 -19.83
C GLN A 83 14.40 18.24 -18.74
N GLU A 84 15.40 19.12 -18.73
CA GLU A 84 16.48 19.10 -17.72
C GLU A 84 15.95 19.28 -16.29
N ASP A 85 14.95 20.15 -16.10
CA ASP A 85 14.32 20.37 -14.82
C ASP A 85 13.49 19.15 -14.40
N LEU A 86 12.75 18.54 -15.36
CA LEU A 86 12.04 17.29 -15.14
C LEU A 86 13.02 16.18 -14.73
N GLU A 87 14.20 16.11 -15.36
CA GLU A 87 15.22 15.14 -14.98
C GLU A 87 15.79 15.37 -13.57
N ARG A 88 15.98 16.62 -13.15
CA ARG A 88 16.43 16.94 -11.80
C ARG A 88 15.39 16.64 -10.73
N MET A 89 14.12 16.96 -10.99
CA MET A 89 13.05 16.84 -10.00
C MET A 89 12.32 15.50 -10.00
N THR A 90 12.55 14.61 -10.98
CA THR A 90 11.86 13.31 -11.08
C THR A 90 12.74 12.18 -10.59
N ILE A 91 12.16 11.28 -9.79
CA ILE A 91 12.80 10.05 -9.35
C ILE A 91 11.94 8.84 -9.71
N GLY A 92 12.55 7.86 -10.39
CA GLY A 92 11.96 6.54 -10.61
C GLY A 92 12.15 5.67 -9.36
N ILE A 93 11.14 4.88 -9.03
CA ILE A 93 11.15 4.00 -7.85
C ILE A 93 10.82 2.59 -8.30
N ASP A 94 11.82 1.73 -8.27
CA ASP A 94 11.66 0.30 -8.47
C ASP A 94 11.36 -0.42 -7.15
N ARG A 95 10.52 -1.46 -7.21
CA ARG A 95 10.10 -2.27 -6.05
C ARG A 95 10.46 -3.73 -6.25
N GLY A 96 11.52 -4.14 -5.60
CA GLY A 96 12.06 -5.50 -5.70
C GLY A 96 11.73 -6.40 -4.50
N VAL A 97 12.01 -7.69 -4.69
CA VAL A 97 11.90 -8.71 -3.63
C VAL A 97 13.14 -8.69 -2.73
N VAL A 98 14.32 -8.57 -3.30
CA VAL A 98 15.60 -8.49 -2.58
C VAL A 98 15.77 -7.10 -2.00
N ARG A 99 15.71 -6.09 -2.85
CA ARG A 99 15.71 -4.67 -2.47
C ARG A 99 14.27 -4.15 -2.50
N PRO A 100 13.63 -3.94 -1.34
CA PRO A 100 12.22 -3.56 -1.30
C PRO A 100 11.87 -2.29 -2.07
N VAL A 101 12.80 -1.31 -2.06
CA VAL A 101 12.65 -0.04 -2.77
C VAL A 101 14.03 0.44 -3.22
N GLN A 102 14.20 0.64 -4.52
CA GLN A 102 15.33 1.35 -5.12
C GLN A 102 14.85 2.69 -5.66
N ALA A 103 15.42 3.79 -5.18
CA ALA A 103 15.04 5.15 -5.58
C ALA A 103 16.29 5.98 -5.85
N GLY A 104 16.63 6.16 -7.13
CA GLY A 104 17.92 6.71 -7.54
C GLY A 104 19.05 5.80 -7.08
N LYS A 105 20.08 6.39 -6.47
CA LYS A 105 21.22 5.64 -5.92
C LYS A 105 20.95 4.99 -4.56
N GLU A 106 19.82 5.29 -3.93
CA GLU A 106 19.48 4.83 -2.59
C GLU A 106 18.62 3.57 -2.62
N CYS A 107 18.95 2.63 -1.75
CA CYS A 107 18.17 1.43 -1.49
C CYS A 107 17.59 1.50 -0.08
N PHE A 108 16.28 1.27 0.03
CA PHE A 108 15.57 1.22 1.30
C PHE A 108 15.17 -0.21 1.62
N ASP A 109 15.62 -0.71 2.75
CA ASP A 109 15.29 -2.04 3.27
C ASP A 109 15.01 -1.95 4.77
N PHE A 110 14.47 -3.01 5.34
CA PHE A 110 14.30 -3.14 6.78
C PHE A 110 15.64 -3.01 7.49
N THR A 111 15.68 -2.29 8.60
CA THR A 111 16.89 -2.21 9.42
C THR A 111 17.28 -3.59 9.94
N PRO A 112 18.58 -3.81 10.29
CA PRO A 112 19.02 -5.06 10.89
C PRO A 112 18.20 -5.45 12.12
N GLU A 113 17.81 -4.48 12.94
CA GLU A 113 16.95 -4.68 14.10
C GLU A 113 15.53 -5.11 13.71
N GLN A 114 14.90 -4.42 12.75
CA GLN A 114 13.58 -4.79 12.22
C GLN A 114 13.59 -6.22 11.66
N LYS A 115 14.63 -6.60 10.89
CA LYS A 115 14.82 -7.95 10.36
C LYS A 115 14.92 -8.99 11.47
N ARG A 116 15.75 -8.73 12.51
CA ARG A 116 15.93 -9.60 13.67
C ARG A 116 14.62 -9.77 14.45
N ASN A 117 13.95 -8.67 14.78
CA ASN A 117 12.69 -8.66 15.51
C ASN A 117 11.59 -9.42 14.75
N LYS A 118 11.48 -9.19 13.45
CA LYS A 118 10.51 -9.87 12.58
C LYS A 118 10.78 -11.37 12.54
N ARG A 119 12.03 -11.80 12.29
CA ARG A 119 12.43 -13.22 12.29
C ARG A 119 12.11 -13.90 13.64
N GLY A 120 12.36 -13.22 14.76
CA GLY A 120 11.99 -13.71 16.08
C GLY A 120 10.49 -13.93 16.25
N LYS A 121 9.66 -12.96 15.77
CA LYS A 121 8.19 -13.09 15.81
C LYS A 121 7.68 -14.19 14.88
N GLU A 122 8.27 -14.39 13.71
CA GLU A 122 7.93 -15.47 12.79
C GLU A 122 8.25 -16.87 13.38
N LYS A 123 9.43 -17.03 14.02
CA LYS A 123 9.77 -18.26 14.75
C LYS A 123 8.75 -18.54 15.87
N TYR A 124 8.41 -17.51 16.64
CA TYR A 124 7.42 -17.62 17.70
C TYR A 124 6.03 -17.98 17.17
N LEU A 125 5.62 -17.37 16.07
CA LEU A 125 4.35 -17.67 15.38
C LEU A 125 4.26 -19.14 14.96
N LYS A 126 5.32 -19.68 14.34
CA LYS A 126 5.38 -21.10 13.95
C LYS A 126 5.22 -22.03 15.19
N ARG A 127 5.86 -21.68 16.31
CA ARG A 127 5.71 -22.43 17.57
C ARG A 127 4.26 -22.41 18.09
N LEU A 128 3.63 -21.24 18.09
CA LEU A 128 2.23 -21.11 18.51
C LEU A 128 1.26 -21.87 17.58
N GLN A 129 1.52 -21.89 16.27
CA GLN A 129 0.70 -22.66 15.32
C GLN A 129 0.80 -24.16 15.55
N ARG A 130 2.02 -24.70 15.81
CA ARG A 130 2.22 -26.09 16.19
C ARG A 130 1.52 -26.42 17.52
N GLN A 131 1.58 -25.52 18.50
CA GLN A 131 0.86 -25.68 19.77
C GLN A 131 -0.65 -25.68 19.55
N LEU A 132 -1.17 -24.79 18.70
CA LEU A 132 -2.59 -24.70 18.38
C LEU A 132 -3.13 -26.00 17.73
N SER A 133 -2.36 -26.64 16.85
CA SER A 133 -2.78 -27.87 16.19
C SER A 133 -3.00 -29.03 17.16
N LYS A 134 -2.22 -29.07 18.26
CA LYS A 134 -2.30 -30.12 19.29
C LYS A 134 -3.40 -29.88 20.34
N GLN A 135 -4.02 -28.70 20.36
CA GLN A 135 -4.99 -28.32 21.40
C GLN A 135 -6.42 -28.67 20.99
N LYS A 136 -7.22 -29.21 21.93
CA LYS A 136 -8.64 -29.53 21.75
C LYS A 136 -9.44 -28.32 21.25
N LYS A 137 -10.25 -28.52 20.21
CA LYS A 137 -11.15 -27.47 19.67
C LYS A 137 -12.10 -27.01 20.78
N GLY A 138 -12.38 -25.71 20.86
CA GLY A 138 -13.26 -25.14 21.89
C GLY A 138 -12.60 -24.85 23.24
N SER A 139 -11.47 -25.46 23.57
CA SER A 139 -10.84 -25.30 24.90
C SER A 139 -10.35 -23.87 25.17
N GLY A 140 -10.38 -23.46 26.43
CA GLY A 140 -9.87 -22.17 26.89
C GLY A 140 -8.37 -21.97 26.57
N ARG A 141 -7.56 -23.06 26.64
CA ARG A 141 -6.14 -23.02 26.21
C ARG A 141 -6.00 -22.69 24.73
N ARG A 142 -6.81 -23.31 23.86
CA ARG A 142 -6.82 -23.03 22.42
C ARG A 142 -7.21 -21.58 22.13
N ASN A 143 -8.22 -21.07 22.81
CA ASN A 143 -8.65 -19.67 22.66
C ASN A 143 -7.56 -18.67 23.09
N ARG A 144 -6.83 -18.94 24.17
CA ARG A 144 -5.67 -18.13 24.59
C ARG A 144 -4.55 -18.19 23.52
N THR A 145 -4.28 -19.36 22.94
CA THR A 145 -3.27 -19.51 21.89
C THR A 145 -3.67 -18.76 20.61
N LYS A 146 -4.94 -18.83 20.20
CA LYS A 146 -5.46 -18.01 19.08
C LYS A 146 -5.24 -16.51 19.31
N LYS A 147 -5.51 -16.01 20.50
CA LYS A 147 -5.26 -14.60 20.85
C LYS A 147 -3.76 -14.25 20.77
N LYS A 148 -2.85 -15.14 21.21
CA LYS A 148 -1.39 -14.93 21.07
C LYS A 148 -0.96 -14.91 19.62
N ILE A 149 -1.48 -15.82 18.78
CA ILE A 149 -1.22 -15.84 17.33
C ILE A 149 -1.67 -14.53 16.68
N ALA A 150 -2.90 -14.09 16.93
CA ALA A 150 -3.43 -12.84 16.37
C ALA A 150 -2.57 -11.62 16.76
N ARG A 151 -2.17 -11.51 18.03
CA ARG A 151 -1.26 -10.44 18.50
C ARG A 151 0.13 -10.52 17.86
N THR A 152 0.62 -11.73 17.58
CA THR A 152 1.93 -11.89 16.92
C THR A 152 1.88 -11.47 15.45
N HIS A 153 0.81 -11.82 14.73
CA HIS A 153 0.57 -11.31 13.38
C HIS A 153 0.49 -9.78 13.35
N GLU A 154 -0.21 -9.18 14.30
CA GLU A 154 -0.29 -7.72 14.42
C GLU A 154 1.08 -7.08 14.61
N LYS A 155 1.94 -7.65 15.49
CA LYS A 155 3.32 -7.16 15.68
C LYS A 155 4.14 -7.23 14.40
N ILE A 156 4.05 -8.33 13.63
CA ILE A 156 4.73 -8.47 12.34
C ILE A 156 4.21 -7.44 11.34
N ALA A 157 2.90 -7.24 11.28
CA ALA A 157 2.28 -6.24 10.41
C ALA A 157 2.71 -4.81 10.78
N ASN A 158 2.85 -4.51 12.08
CA ASN A 158 3.30 -3.20 12.55
C ASN A 158 4.76 -2.91 12.18
N ILE A 159 5.66 -3.91 12.26
CA ILE A 159 7.05 -3.76 11.80
C ILE A 159 7.07 -3.38 10.31
N ARG A 160 6.27 -4.06 9.48
CA ARG A 160 6.14 -3.75 8.05
C ARG A 160 5.58 -2.35 7.82
N LYS A 161 4.53 -2.00 8.55
CA LYS A 161 3.89 -0.68 8.45
C LYS A 161 4.87 0.44 8.83
N ASP A 162 5.65 0.24 9.89
CA ASP A 162 6.67 1.18 10.34
C ASP A 162 7.75 1.38 9.26
N PHE A 163 8.30 0.30 8.70
CA PHE A 163 9.22 0.38 7.57
C PHE A 163 8.64 1.19 6.40
N CYS A 164 7.37 0.93 6.01
CA CYS A 164 6.73 1.64 4.91
C CYS A 164 6.53 3.13 5.23
N HIS A 165 6.21 3.48 6.48
CA HIS A 165 6.08 4.87 6.89
C HIS A 165 7.42 5.62 6.90
N GLN A 166 8.48 4.98 7.41
CA GLN A 166 9.83 5.57 7.43
C GLN A 166 10.37 5.74 6.00
N THR A 167 10.26 4.71 5.15
CA THR A 167 10.70 4.77 3.76
C THR A 167 9.97 5.87 2.99
N SER A 168 8.64 5.90 3.06
CA SER A 168 7.86 6.95 2.37
C SER A 168 8.15 8.35 2.90
N ARG A 169 8.51 8.50 4.19
CA ARG A 169 8.92 9.80 4.74
C ARG A 169 10.27 10.23 4.18
N LYS A 170 11.27 9.34 4.23
CA LYS A 170 12.61 9.62 3.68
C LYS A 170 12.58 9.96 2.19
N LEU A 171 11.69 9.31 1.42
CA LEU A 171 11.49 9.66 0.02
C LEU A 171 11.00 11.10 -0.14
N ILE A 172 9.97 11.49 0.62
CA ILE A 172 9.33 12.81 0.49
C ILE A 172 10.20 13.94 1.04
N ASP A 173 11.04 13.68 2.03
CA ASP A 173 11.92 14.68 2.64
C ASP A 173 13.05 15.15 1.72
N LYS A 174 13.21 14.59 0.51
CA LYS A 174 14.18 15.06 -0.49
C LYS A 174 13.70 16.38 -1.13
N PRO A 175 14.35 17.52 -0.86
CA PRO A 175 13.84 18.82 -1.32
C PRO A 175 13.88 18.99 -2.85
N ALA A 176 14.93 18.45 -3.50
CA ALA A 176 15.10 18.53 -4.94
C ALA A 176 14.08 17.71 -5.73
N VAL A 177 13.48 16.68 -5.11
CA VAL A 177 12.55 15.78 -5.79
C VAL A 177 11.13 16.29 -5.62
N LYS A 178 10.45 16.54 -6.75
CA LYS A 178 9.05 16.97 -6.82
C LYS A 178 8.14 15.88 -7.38
N VAL A 179 8.69 14.96 -8.18
CA VAL A 179 7.93 13.94 -8.92
C VAL A 179 8.42 12.55 -8.56
N TYR A 180 7.52 11.72 -8.04
CA TYR A 180 7.77 10.32 -7.64
C TYR A 180 7.04 9.39 -8.58
N VAL A 181 7.76 8.49 -9.22
CA VAL A 181 7.19 7.59 -10.23
C VAL A 181 7.39 6.15 -9.84
N PHE A 182 6.30 5.41 -9.78
CA PHE A 182 6.28 3.97 -9.52
C PHE A 182 5.87 3.20 -10.77
N GLU A 183 6.24 1.93 -10.83
CA GLU A 183 5.62 1.00 -11.77
C GLU A 183 4.20 0.63 -11.33
N ASP A 184 3.28 0.43 -12.28
CA ASP A 184 1.95 -0.11 -12.01
C ASP A 184 1.99 -1.63 -11.85
N LEU A 185 2.55 -2.10 -10.75
CA LEU A 185 2.63 -3.53 -10.44
C LEU A 185 1.27 -4.06 -9.98
N ARG A 186 0.66 -4.94 -10.76
CA ARG A 186 -0.57 -5.64 -10.39
C ARG A 186 -0.28 -6.76 -9.37
N THR A 187 0.08 -6.39 -8.15
CA THR A 187 0.50 -7.30 -7.07
C THR A 187 -0.51 -8.43 -6.84
N LYS A 188 -1.82 -8.14 -6.94
CA LYS A 188 -2.88 -9.15 -6.80
C LYS A 188 -2.75 -10.26 -7.86
N ASN A 189 -2.41 -9.91 -9.10
CA ASN A 189 -2.20 -10.90 -10.17
C ASN A 189 -0.88 -11.65 -9.98
N MET A 190 0.18 -10.93 -9.57
CA MET A 190 1.49 -11.54 -9.30
C MET A 190 1.44 -12.58 -8.18
N THR A 191 0.54 -12.40 -7.21
CA THR A 191 0.42 -13.28 -6.03
C THR A 191 -0.74 -14.26 -6.11
N LYS A 192 -1.31 -14.48 -7.30
CA LYS A 192 -2.32 -15.53 -7.50
C LYS A 192 -1.73 -16.91 -7.14
N SER A 193 -2.60 -17.78 -6.61
CA SER A 193 -2.24 -19.18 -6.33
C SER A 193 -1.91 -19.93 -7.61
N ALA A 194 -0.92 -20.82 -7.55
CA ALA A 194 -0.57 -21.71 -8.65
C ALA A 194 -1.19 -23.10 -8.49
N LYS A 195 -2.22 -23.28 -7.66
CA LYS A 195 -2.82 -24.61 -7.40
C LYS A 195 -3.42 -25.27 -8.63
N GLY A 196 -3.92 -24.45 -9.58
CA GLY A 196 -4.71 -24.98 -10.71
C GLY A 196 -6.10 -25.47 -10.30
N THR A 197 -6.69 -26.29 -11.14
CA THR A 197 -7.96 -27.01 -10.90
C THR A 197 -7.68 -28.48 -10.63
N ILE A 198 -8.72 -29.26 -10.32
CA ILE A 198 -8.61 -30.72 -10.17
C ILE A 198 -8.20 -31.37 -11.50
N GLU A 199 -8.77 -30.91 -12.62
CA GLU A 199 -8.49 -31.39 -13.97
C GLU A 199 -7.10 -30.97 -14.48
N ASN A 200 -6.66 -29.74 -14.10
CA ASN A 200 -5.36 -29.20 -14.50
C ASN A 200 -4.60 -28.74 -13.24
N PRO A 201 -3.95 -29.63 -12.50
CA PRO A 201 -3.22 -29.30 -11.29
C PRO A 201 -2.02 -28.42 -11.59
N GLY A 202 -1.84 -27.40 -10.76
CA GLY A 202 -0.78 -26.41 -10.95
C GLY A 202 0.61 -26.96 -10.62
N LYS A 203 1.63 -26.46 -11.33
CA LYS A 203 3.05 -26.80 -11.12
C LYS A 203 3.71 -25.87 -10.12
N SER A 204 4.73 -26.35 -9.41
CA SER A 204 5.58 -25.54 -8.49
C SER A 204 4.81 -24.75 -7.42
N VAL A 205 3.67 -25.29 -6.95
CA VAL A 205 2.75 -24.60 -6.01
C VAL A 205 3.44 -24.12 -4.75
N ARG A 206 4.35 -24.93 -4.16
CA ARG A 206 5.10 -24.57 -2.93
C ARG A 206 6.06 -23.40 -3.18
N ALA A 207 6.82 -23.44 -4.27
CA ALA A 207 7.75 -22.38 -4.66
C ALA A 207 6.98 -21.07 -4.91
N LYS A 208 5.88 -21.12 -5.66
CA LYS A 208 5.00 -19.96 -5.90
C LYS A 208 4.40 -19.40 -4.62
N ALA A 209 3.95 -20.25 -3.70
CA ALA A 209 3.44 -19.82 -2.39
C ALA A 209 4.53 -19.13 -1.55
N GLY A 210 5.77 -19.61 -1.62
CA GLY A 210 6.94 -18.99 -1.02
C GLY A 210 7.18 -17.58 -1.57
N LEU A 211 7.25 -17.45 -2.89
CA LEU A 211 7.43 -16.16 -3.58
C LEU A 211 6.29 -15.19 -3.25
N ASN A 212 5.03 -15.63 -3.30
CA ASN A 212 3.87 -14.81 -2.97
C ASN A 212 3.97 -14.24 -1.55
N ARG A 213 4.41 -15.06 -0.58
CA ARG A 213 4.63 -14.60 0.80
C ARG A 213 5.68 -13.51 0.87
N VAL A 214 6.81 -13.66 0.16
CA VAL A 214 7.88 -12.68 0.16
C VAL A 214 7.44 -11.37 -0.49
N ILE A 215 6.73 -11.41 -1.62
CA ILE A 215 6.17 -10.23 -2.28
C ILE A 215 5.22 -9.47 -1.33
N LEU A 216 4.25 -10.17 -0.75
CA LEU A 216 3.26 -9.57 0.15
C LEU A 216 3.91 -9.00 1.43
N ASP A 217 5.04 -9.56 1.82
CA ASP A 217 5.76 -9.14 3.01
C ASP A 217 6.52 -7.82 2.84
N LYS A 218 6.83 -7.41 1.61
CA LYS A 218 7.53 -6.14 1.33
C LYS A 218 6.66 -4.90 1.49
N GLY A 219 5.33 -5.05 1.48
CA GLY A 219 4.42 -3.93 1.70
C GLY A 219 4.35 -2.92 0.56
N TRP A 220 4.61 -3.32 -0.69
CA TRP A 220 4.65 -2.45 -1.87
C TRP A 220 3.46 -1.51 -1.99
N HIS A 221 2.24 -2.04 -1.77
CA HIS A 221 1.03 -1.20 -1.78
C HIS A 221 1.03 -0.14 -0.68
N MET A 222 1.51 -0.48 0.53
CA MET A 222 1.58 0.50 1.63
C MET A 222 2.61 1.60 1.33
N ILE A 223 3.78 1.23 0.77
CA ILE A 223 4.80 2.22 0.37
C ILE A 223 4.20 3.18 -0.66
N GLU A 224 3.54 2.66 -1.69
CA GLU A 224 2.87 3.44 -2.73
C GLU A 224 1.82 4.37 -2.12
N ALA A 225 0.87 3.84 -1.34
CA ALA A 225 -0.19 4.61 -0.72
C ALA A 225 0.34 5.70 0.23
N PHE A 226 1.36 5.37 1.03
CA PHE A 226 1.95 6.33 1.97
C PHE A 226 2.78 7.41 1.27
N THR A 227 3.46 7.07 0.17
CA THR A 227 4.18 8.05 -0.64
C THR A 227 3.17 8.98 -1.31
N LYS A 228 2.07 8.47 -1.85
CA LYS A 228 1.07 9.25 -2.56
C LYS A 228 0.48 10.38 -1.71
N TYR A 229 -0.12 10.06 -0.57
CA TYR A 229 -0.73 11.11 0.25
C TYR A 229 0.30 12.08 0.86
N LYS A 230 1.50 11.57 1.22
CA LYS A 230 2.56 12.44 1.76
C LYS A 230 3.14 13.36 0.70
N ALA A 231 3.31 12.88 -0.55
CA ALA A 231 3.74 13.71 -1.67
C ALA A 231 2.75 14.84 -1.90
N TYR A 232 1.47 14.52 -2.00
CA TYR A 232 0.41 15.49 -2.19
C TYR A 232 0.41 16.57 -1.10
N ARG A 233 0.48 16.17 0.17
CA ARG A 233 0.56 17.09 1.31
C ARG A 233 1.82 17.94 1.34
N ALA A 234 2.86 17.53 0.66
CA ALA A 234 4.11 18.30 0.50
C ALA A 234 4.15 19.11 -0.81
N GLY A 235 3.04 19.25 -1.54
CA GLY A 235 2.99 19.92 -2.84
C GLY A 235 3.80 19.22 -3.91
N LYS A 236 3.93 17.89 -3.81
CA LYS A 236 4.69 17.04 -4.71
C LYS A 236 3.77 16.05 -5.41
N VAL A 237 4.19 15.54 -6.55
CA VAL A 237 3.38 14.67 -7.40
C VAL A 237 3.86 13.23 -7.31
N MET A 238 2.93 12.29 -7.28
CA MET A 238 3.19 10.85 -7.40
C MET A 238 2.24 10.23 -8.41
N PHE A 239 2.79 9.51 -9.40
CA PHE A 239 2.00 8.74 -10.36
C PHE A 239 2.67 7.42 -10.72
N LYS A 240 2.01 6.61 -11.56
CA LYS A 240 2.50 5.30 -11.98
C LYS A 240 2.63 5.24 -13.49
N ILE A 241 3.62 4.44 -13.95
CA ILE A 241 3.83 4.11 -15.36
C ILE A 241 3.59 2.62 -15.61
N PRO A 242 3.32 2.21 -16.85
CA PRO A 242 3.23 0.80 -17.21
C PRO A 242 4.51 0.03 -16.87
N ALA A 243 4.35 -1.12 -16.19
CA ALA A 243 5.45 -1.95 -15.73
C ALA A 243 6.09 -2.89 -16.78
N PRO A 244 5.47 -3.26 -17.93
CA PRO A 244 6.08 -4.21 -18.85
C PRO A 244 7.46 -3.76 -19.32
N TYR A 245 8.41 -4.72 -19.26
CA TYR A 245 9.78 -4.60 -19.78
C TYR A 245 10.71 -3.57 -19.11
N THR A 246 10.30 -2.88 -18.05
CA THR A 246 11.16 -1.90 -17.33
C THR A 246 12.47 -2.51 -16.84
N SER A 247 12.46 -3.79 -16.47
CA SER A 247 13.66 -4.51 -16.02
C SER A 247 14.52 -5.07 -17.17
N GLN A 248 14.03 -5.04 -18.41
CA GLN A 248 14.69 -5.57 -19.59
C GLN A 248 15.16 -4.47 -20.55
N GLU A 249 14.63 -3.26 -20.42
CA GLU A 249 14.96 -2.10 -21.23
C GLU A 249 16.27 -1.47 -20.73
N CYS A 250 17.11 -1.08 -21.68
CA CYS A 250 18.33 -0.35 -21.39
C CYS A 250 18.05 1.13 -21.13
N ALA A 251 18.48 1.63 -19.97
CA ALA A 251 18.35 3.04 -19.64
C ALA A 251 19.16 3.97 -20.56
N ALA A 252 20.24 3.49 -21.22
CA ALA A 252 21.05 4.27 -22.14
C ALA A 252 20.39 4.36 -23.52
N CYS A 253 20.18 3.24 -24.21
CA CYS A 253 19.77 3.20 -25.61
C CYS A 253 18.30 2.80 -25.83
N GLY A 254 17.55 2.37 -24.81
CA GLY A 254 16.16 1.95 -24.93
C GLY A 254 15.95 0.53 -25.49
N HIS A 255 17.03 -0.20 -25.84
CA HIS A 255 16.93 -1.57 -26.35
C HIS A 255 16.30 -2.51 -25.33
N ILE A 256 15.29 -3.30 -25.75
CA ILE A 256 14.56 -4.23 -24.89
C ILE A 256 14.90 -5.66 -25.30
N HIS A 257 15.52 -6.41 -24.40
CA HIS A 257 15.76 -7.83 -24.58
C HIS A 257 15.80 -8.55 -23.22
N SER A 258 15.27 -9.79 -23.19
CA SER A 258 15.23 -10.59 -21.95
C SER A 258 16.60 -10.80 -21.34
N ASP A 259 17.62 -11.03 -22.19
CA ASP A 259 18.99 -11.33 -21.78
C ASP A 259 19.82 -10.09 -21.40
N ASN A 260 19.27 -8.89 -21.53
CA ASN A 260 19.90 -7.69 -20.94
C ASN A 260 20.02 -7.80 -19.43
N ARG A 261 19.06 -8.47 -18.77
CA ARG A 261 19.12 -8.75 -17.32
C ARG A 261 19.77 -10.11 -17.07
N LYS A 262 21.09 -10.13 -16.94
CA LYS A 262 21.87 -11.36 -16.69
C LYS A 262 21.58 -11.98 -15.32
N SER A 263 21.36 -11.15 -14.29
CA SER A 263 21.07 -11.62 -12.94
C SER A 263 20.18 -10.60 -12.17
N GLN A 264 19.97 -10.86 -10.89
CA GLN A 264 19.32 -9.93 -9.98
C GLN A 264 20.09 -8.62 -9.82
N GLU A 265 21.42 -8.66 -9.97
CA GLU A 265 22.31 -7.53 -9.72
C GLU A 265 22.95 -6.97 -10.99
N LEU A 266 23.08 -7.78 -12.05
CA LEU A 266 23.80 -7.40 -13.26
C LEU A 266 22.83 -7.18 -14.43
N PHE A 267 22.89 -5.98 -14.97
CA PHE A 267 22.31 -5.59 -16.26
C PHE A 267 23.43 -5.36 -17.26
N LEU A 268 23.36 -5.96 -18.43
CA LEU A 268 24.29 -5.75 -19.56
C LEU A 268 23.48 -5.63 -20.85
N CYS A 269 23.49 -4.49 -21.47
CA CYS A 269 22.78 -4.27 -22.72
C CYS A 269 23.47 -4.98 -23.89
N LEU A 270 22.75 -5.83 -24.60
CA LEU A 270 23.26 -6.54 -25.77
C LEU A 270 23.50 -5.65 -26.98
N ASN A 271 22.84 -4.47 -27.03
CA ASN A 271 22.95 -3.54 -28.15
C ASN A 271 24.08 -2.52 -27.97
N CYS A 272 24.16 -1.85 -26.82
CA CYS A 272 25.13 -0.75 -26.60
C CYS A 272 26.20 -1.06 -25.57
N GLY A 273 26.24 -2.27 -25.00
CA GLY A 273 27.23 -2.66 -24.00
C GLY A 273 27.09 -1.98 -22.63
N ASN A 274 26.07 -1.14 -22.43
CA ASN A 274 25.87 -0.45 -21.15
C ASN A 274 25.71 -1.45 -20.01
N THR A 275 26.54 -1.33 -18.98
CA THR A 275 26.52 -2.18 -17.79
C THR A 275 26.09 -1.38 -16.56
N ASP A 276 25.16 -1.90 -15.79
CA ASP A 276 24.66 -1.28 -14.55
C ASP A 276 24.15 -2.36 -13.58
N ASN A 277 23.85 -1.95 -12.35
CA ASN A 277 23.05 -2.77 -11.47
C ASN A 277 21.61 -2.86 -12.01
N ALA A 278 21.01 -4.05 -12.03
CA ALA A 278 19.70 -4.28 -12.65
C ALA A 278 18.58 -3.42 -12.05
N ASP A 279 18.54 -3.25 -10.72
CA ASP A 279 17.53 -2.42 -10.04
C ASP A 279 17.81 -0.92 -10.28
N ASN A 280 19.10 -0.54 -10.43
CA ASN A 280 19.48 0.83 -10.75
C ASN A 280 19.14 1.19 -12.20
N ASN A 281 19.35 0.29 -13.15
CA ASN A 281 18.88 0.47 -14.53
C ASN A 281 17.36 0.59 -14.58
N ALA A 282 16.62 -0.30 -13.91
CA ALA A 282 15.16 -0.29 -13.88
C ALA A 282 14.60 1.07 -13.40
N GLN A 283 15.12 1.63 -12.30
CA GLN A 283 14.65 2.93 -11.81
C GLN A 283 14.96 4.09 -12.78
N LYS A 284 16.10 4.01 -13.52
CA LYS A 284 16.42 4.99 -14.58
C LYS A 284 15.43 4.89 -15.74
N VAL A 285 15.06 3.67 -16.17
CA VAL A 285 14.04 3.42 -17.18
C VAL A 285 12.69 3.97 -16.73
N ILE A 286 12.29 3.70 -15.49
CA ILE A 286 11.05 4.25 -14.91
C ILE A 286 11.04 5.78 -15.00
N LYS A 287 12.14 6.42 -14.61
CA LYS A 287 12.29 7.88 -14.70
C LYS A 287 12.18 8.38 -16.14
N LYS A 288 12.90 7.79 -17.09
CA LYS A 288 12.88 8.19 -18.51
C LYS A 288 11.48 8.06 -19.12
N ARG A 289 10.81 6.92 -18.90
CA ARG A 289 9.43 6.69 -19.38
C ARG A 289 8.45 7.71 -18.79
N ALA A 290 8.66 8.10 -17.52
CA ALA A 290 7.83 9.10 -16.87
C ALA A 290 8.00 10.48 -17.48
N ILE A 291 9.23 10.92 -17.70
CA ILE A 291 9.54 12.21 -18.34
C ILE A 291 8.95 12.25 -19.74
N LYS A 292 9.17 11.19 -20.54
CA LYS A 292 8.55 11.07 -21.86
C LYS A 292 7.02 11.19 -21.79
N LEU A 293 6.38 10.51 -20.85
CA LEU A 293 4.92 10.58 -20.66
C LEU A 293 4.45 12.00 -20.31
N ILE A 294 5.19 12.73 -19.49
CA ILE A 294 4.88 14.13 -19.13
C ILE A 294 4.99 15.02 -20.38
N LEU A 295 6.08 14.91 -21.14
CA LEU A 295 6.31 15.73 -22.34
C LEU A 295 5.29 15.40 -23.45
N ASP A 296 5.02 14.11 -23.70
CA ASP A 296 4.03 13.68 -24.68
C ASP A 296 2.61 14.14 -24.31
N SER A 297 2.28 14.26 -23.01
CA SER A 297 0.98 14.72 -22.56
C SER A 297 0.73 16.20 -22.78
N GLY A 298 1.77 17.01 -22.87
CA GLY A 298 1.68 18.44 -23.20
C GLY A 298 1.24 18.71 -24.64
N THR A 299 1.50 17.75 -25.54
CA THR A 299 1.19 17.89 -26.99
C THR A 299 -0.16 17.27 -27.38
N GLU A 300 -0.69 16.28 -26.63
CA GLU A 300 -1.93 15.56 -26.98
C GLU A 300 -2.83 15.24 -25.80
N LEU A 301 -3.21 16.20 -24.99
CA LEU A 301 -4.06 16.00 -23.80
C LEU A 301 -5.49 15.49 -24.12
N SER A 302 -5.93 15.55 -25.38
CA SER A 302 -7.32 15.22 -25.75
C SER A 302 -7.59 13.74 -26.03
N LYS A 303 -6.60 12.94 -26.43
CA LYS A 303 -6.84 11.56 -26.92
C LYS A 303 -6.18 10.42 -26.13
N ARG A 304 -5.21 10.66 -25.27
CA ARG A 304 -4.42 9.60 -24.61
C ARG A 304 -4.54 9.52 -23.07
N GLY A 305 -5.43 10.28 -22.45
CA GLY A 305 -5.73 10.14 -21.02
C GLY A 305 -6.18 8.73 -20.58
N VAL A 306 -6.32 7.81 -21.55
CA VAL A 306 -6.70 6.39 -21.38
C VAL A 306 -5.48 5.46 -21.40
N LEU A 307 -4.28 5.93 -21.68
CA LEU A 307 -3.08 5.08 -21.85
C LEU A 307 -2.57 4.43 -20.55
N LEU A 308 -2.98 4.89 -19.40
CA LEU A 308 -2.61 4.24 -18.11
C LEU A 308 -3.42 2.97 -17.84
N ASP A 309 -4.54 2.76 -18.55
CA ASP A 309 -5.41 1.57 -18.36
C ASP A 309 -5.26 0.48 -19.43
N LYS A 310 -4.57 0.76 -20.55
CA LYS A 310 -4.45 -0.17 -21.69
C LYS A 310 -3.11 -0.92 -21.77
N GLY A 311 -2.44 -1.13 -20.67
CA GLY A 311 -1.23 -1.94 -20.65
C GLY A 311 -1.50 -3.44 -20.47
N ARG A 312 -2.28 -4.08 -21.37
CA ARG A 312 -2.25 -5.52 -21.74
C ARG A 312 -3.41 -5.78 -22.68
N GLY A 313 -3.10 -6.33 -23.86
CA GLY A 313 -4.05 -6.66 -24.91
C GLY A 313 -5.34 -7.28 -24.39
N ALA A 314 -6.39 -6.51 -24.36
CA ALA A 314 -7.74 -7.01 -24.23
C ALA A 314 -8.14 -7.51 -25.61
N LYS A 315 -8.11 -8.85 -25.81
CA LYS A 315 -8.96 -9.48 -26.84
C LYS A 315 -10.37 -9.04 -26.51
N GLY A 316 -11.01 -8.37 -27.47
CA GLY A 316 -12.29 -7.72 -27.32
C GLY A 316 -13.36 -8.66 -26.76
N LYS A 317 -13.93 -8.27 -25.64
CA LYS A 317 -15.33 -8.57 -25.28
C LYS A 317 -15.93 -7.23 -24.88
N THR A 318 -16.79 -6.75 -25.77
CA THR A 318 -17.66 -5.61 -25.51
C THR A 318 -18.54 -5.93 -24.30
N HIS A 319 -18.16 -5.40 -23.14
CA HIS A 319 -19.07 -5.34 -22.01
C HIS A 319 -19.77 -3.98 -22.04
N LYS A 320 -21.07 -4.03 -22.30
CA LYS A 320 -21.99 -2.90 -22.06
C LYS A 320 -21.83 -2.45 -20.60
N PRO A 321 -21.84 -1.15 -20.29
CA PRO A 321 -21.79 -0.69 -18.91
C PRO A 321 -23.06 -1.12 -18.20
N LYS A 322 -22.92 -1.98 -17.20
CA LYS A 322 -23.99 -2.22 -16.23
C LYS A 322 -24.11 -0.97 -15.37
N GLY A 323 -25.34 -0.42 -15.33
CA GLY A 323 -25.67 0.75 -14.56
C GLY A 323 -25.23 0.62 -13.10
N ILE A 324 -24.88 1.75 -12.52
CA ILE A 324 -24.61 1.93 -11.10
C ILE A 324 -25.90 1.61 -10.35
N CYS A 325 -25.97 0.44 -9.74
CA CYS A 325 -27.01 0.15 -8.76
C CYS A 325 -26.68 0.91 -7.48
N ALA A 326 -27.46 1.95 -7.20
CA ALA A 326 -27.53 2.53 -5.87
C ALA A 326 -27.93 1.41 -4.89
N HIS A 327 -27.10 1.17 -3.85
CA HIS A 327 -27.47 0.29 -2.76
C HIS A 327 -28.63 0.92 -2.00
N GLY A 328 -29.83 0.48 -2.33
CA GLY A 328 -31.02 0.66 -1.52
C GLY A 328 -30.86 -0.16 -0.23
N CYS A 329 -31.08 0.51 0.87
CA CYS A 329 -31.23 -0.06 2.20
C CYS A 329 -32.37 -1.09 2.18
N GLU A 330 -32.05 -2.39 2.31
CA GLU A 330 -33.07 -3.41 2.53
C GLU A 330 -33.56 -3.34 3.98
N THR A 331 -34.79 -2.88 4.12
CA THR A 331 -35.57 -2.99 5.36
C THR A 331 -35.90 -4.46 5.61
N SER A 332 -35.49 -4.98 6.74
CA SER A 332 -35.81 -6.31 7.23
C SER A 332 -37.33 -6.46 7.38
N LYS A 333 -37.92 -7.38 6.62
CA LYS A 333 -39.31 -7.85 6.79
C LYS A 333 -39.44 -8.59 8.13
N LYS A 334 -40.26 -8.06 9.01
CA LYS A 334 -40.78 -8.77 10.18
C LYS A 334 -41.52 -10.02 9.72
N LYS A 335 -41.11 -11.19 10.21
CA LYS A 335 -41.91 -12.41 10.17
C LYS A 335 -43.00 -12.29 11.26
N GLU A 336 -44.24 -12.24 10.85
CA GLU A 336 -45.39 -12.45 11.74
C GLU A 336 -45.42 -13.90 12.20
N LEU A 337 -45.48 -14.07 13.51
CA LEU A 337 -45.74 -15.36 14.16
C LEU A 337 -47.26 -15.60 14.08
N GLY A 338 -47.67 -16.59 13.29
CA GLY A 338 -49.02 -17.10 13.30
C GLY A 338 -49.34 -17.82 14.60
N THR A 339 -50.39 -17.40 15.26
CA THR A 339 -51.06 -18.09 16.35
C THR A 339 -51.65 -19.40 15.84
N ILE A 340 -51.36 -20.49 16.52
CA ILE A 340 -52.08 -21.77 16.40
C ILE A 340 -52.83 -21.94 17.70
N SER A 341 -54.15 -22.06 17.54
CA SER A 341 -55.11 -22.47 18.55
C SER A 341 -54.94 -23.93 18.98
#